data_4cc331b510b5715d983b88121a38ade0
#
_entry.id   4cc331b510b5715d983b88121a38ade0
#
_cell.length_a   1.000
_cell.length_b   1.000
_cell.length_c   1.000
_cell.angle_alpha   90.00
_cell.angle_beta   90.00
_cell.angle_gamma   90.00
#
_symmetry.space_group_name_H-M   'P 1'
#
loop_
_entity.id
_entity.type
_entity.pdbx_description
1 polymer ?
#
loop_
_entity_poly.entity_id
_entity_poly.type
_entity_poly.pdbx_seq_one_letter_code
_entity_poly.pdbx_strand_id
1 'polypeptide(L)'
;GVLALCSFLPQTGLLLPSAAIFVVFCLLVWWKGGAARGYAVCLLLGALAGVGIRETTDARLAKIQGSYAGQEAVLTAEVESIGRAYGAGRVSAVLRVETVDGEAVRFRAECVSLPRCEAGGRIRGRFALDLPDATQRLSDYADGIALSAEYQSGMLRLGPGRSFRARTARLQAALSRALRGGMAENTGGVLAAMAAGDKSHLSSALRSAYRGAGLSHVLVVSGLHVTIFC
;
A
#
# COMPACT_ATOMS: atom_id res chain seq x y z
N GLY A 1 11.79 -4.05 10.63
CA GLY A 1 11.71 -4.54 12.01
C GLY A 1 11.14 -3.54 12.99
N VAL A 2 11.79 -2.40 13.27
CA VAL A 2 11.36 -1.42 14.30
C VAL A 2 10.09 -0.65 13.87
N LEU A 3 9.95 -0.32 12.59
CA LEU A 3 8.75 0.36 12.05
C LEU A 3 7.49 -0.51 12.16
N ALA A 4 7.62 -1.84 12.01
CA ALA A 4 6.50 -2.75 12.18
C ALA A 4 6.07 -2.90 13.66
N LEU A 5 7.00 -2.80 14.61
CA LEU A 5 6.65 -2.84 16.04
C LEU A 5 5.91 -1.57 16.49
N CYS A 6 6.28 -0.40 15.96
CA CYS A 6 5.62 0.87 16.31
C CYS A 6 4.18 0.97 15.79
N SER A 7 3.83 0.27 14.71
CA SER A 7 2.46 0.27 14.18
C SER A 7 1.48 -0.63 14.97
N PHE A 8 2.00 -1.55 15.80
CA PHE A 8 1.18 -2.46 16.62
C PHE A 8 0.81 -1.89 18.00
N LEU A 9 1.36 -0.76 18.42
CA LEU A 9 1.07 -0.17 19.72
C LEU A 9 -0.18 0.71 19.65
N PRO A 10 -1.21 0.43 20.46
CA PRO A 10 -2.42 1.25 20.50
C PRO A 10 -2.09 2.67 20.97
N GLN A 11 -2.83 3.61 20.40
CA GLN A 11 -2.65 5.05 20.57
C GLN A 11 -2.51 5.46 22.06
N THR A 12 -1.49 6.20 22.34
CA THR A 12 -1.25 7.12 23.47
C THR A 12 -0.87 6.58 24.86
N GLY A 13 -1.27 5.40 25.29
CA GLY A 13 -0.99 4.96 26.68
C GLY A 13 0.27 4.08 26.86
N LEU A 14 0.68 3.34 25.86
CA LEU A 14 1.80 2.36 25.93
C LEU A 14 3.12 2.87 25.32
N LEU A 15 3.11 4.02 24.65
CA LEU A 15 4.33 4.57 24.03
C LEU A 15 5.35 5.06 25.07
N LEU A 16 4.88 5.67 26.15
CA LEU A 16 5.75 6.16 27.24
C LEU A 16 6.49 5.02 27.95
N PRO A 17 5.84 3.94 28.42
CA PRO A 17 6.55 2.86 29.09
C PRO A 17 7.45 2.06 28.13
N SER A 18 7.05 1.87 26.87
CA SER A 18 7.89 1.16 25.89
C SER A 18 9.13 1.97 25.50
N ALA A 19 9.02 3.28 25.37
CA ALA A 19 10.16 4.17 25.15
C ALA A 19 11.12 4.17 26.35
N ALA A 20 10.59 4.20 27.59
CA ALA A 20 11.39 4.12 28.79
C ALA A 20 12.15 2.78 28.88
N ILE A 21 11.50 1.65 28.64
CA ILE A 21 12.12 0.32 28.60
C ILE A 21 13.22 0.28 27.53
N PHE A 22 12.99 0.84 26.36
CA PHE A 22 13.96 0.88 25.27
C PHE A 22 15.18 1.73 25.62
N VAL A 23 14.98 2.89 26.25
CA VAL A 23 16.07 3.75 26.72
C VAL A 23 16.89 3.05 27.80
N VAL A 24 16.23 2.40 28.77
CA VAL A 24 16.92 1.62 29.82
C VAL A 24 17.73 0.48 29.19
N PHE A 25 17.19 -0.24 28.22
CA PHE A 25 17.90 -1.29 27.49
C PHE A 25 19.14 -0.74 26.78
N CYS A 26 19.02 0.39 26.09
CA CYS A 26 20.15 1.06 25.43
C CYS A 26 21.21 1.51 26.41
N LEU A 27 20.82 2.01 27.61
CA LEU A 27 21.75 2.38 28.69
C LEU A 27 22.48 1.17 29.27
N LEU A 28 21.81 0.03 29.46
CA LEU A 28 22.41 -1.22 29.91
C LEU A 28 23.43 -1.76 28.90
N VAL A 29 23.08 -1.71 27.61
CA VAL A 29 24.00 -2.10 26.52
C VAL A 29 25.21 -1.13 26.46
N TRP A 30 24.97 0.15 26.65
CA TRP A 30 26.04 1.16 26.74
C TRP A 30 27.00 0.88 27.86
N TRP A 31 26.49 0.44 29.01
CA TRP A 31 27.33 0.19 30.23
C TRP A 31 28.28 -1.00 30.05
N LYS A 32 27.93 -1.98 29.19
CA LYS A 32 28.79 -3.12 28.89
C LYS A 32 30.10 -2.77 28.16
N GLY A 33 30.20 -1.57 27.59
CA GLY A 33 31.45 -1.07 26.96
C GLY A 33 31.76 -1.69 25.59
N GLY A 34 32.86 -1.25 24.95
CA GLY A 34 33.36 -1.79 23.68
C GLY A 34 32.42 -1.57 22.49
N ALA A 35 32.34 -2.56 21.58
CA ALA A 35 31.49 -2.51 20.37
C ALA A 35 29.99 -2.37 20.68
N ALA A 36 29.55 -2.76 21.91
CA ALA A 36 28.16 -2.64 22.31
C ALA A 36 27.66 -1.18 22.35
N ARG A 37 28.55 -0.21 22.57
CA ARG A 37 28.21 1.24 22.55
C ARG A 37 27.78 1.68 21.15
N GLY A 38 28.46 1.20 20.09
CA GLY A 38 28.08 1.50 18.72
C GLY A 38 26.70 0.98 18.37
N TYR A 39 26.37 -0.24 18.79
CA TYR A 39 25.04 -0.81 18.58
C TYR A 39 23.95 -0.05 19.33
N ALA A 40 24.18 0.38 20.57
CA ALA A 40 23.24 1.18 21.34
C ALA A 40 22.94 2.52 20.65
N VAL A 41 23.96 3.20 20.13
CA VAL A 41 23.79 4.45 19.37
C VAL A 41 23.00 4.22 18.09
N CYS A 42 23.31 3.20 17.31
CA CYS A 42 22.58 2.88 16.09
C CYS A 42 21.10 2.55 16.37
N LEU A 43 20.81 1.82 17.45
CA LEU A 43 19.44 1.50 17.87
C LEU A 43 18.67 2.76 18.28
N LEU A 44 19.30 3.65 19.06
CA LEU A 44 18.70 4.92 19.48
C LEU A 44 18.42 5.83 18.27
N LEU A 45 19.38 5.99 17.39
CA LEU A 45 19.20 6.77 16.16
C LEU A 45 18.11 6.20 15.27
N GLY A 46 18.07 4.86 15.14
CA GLY A 46 17.01 4.17 14.38
C GLY A 46 15.62 4.37 14.99
N ALA A 47 15.51 4.33 16.31
CA ALA A 47 14.26 4.57 17.01
C ALA A 47 13.80 6.03 16.88
N LEU A 48 14.70 6.99 17.07
CA LEU A 48 14.41 8.42 16.91
C LEU A 48 13.99 8.75 15.48
N ALA A 49 14.70 8.19 14.48
CA ALA A 49 14.31 8.33 13.08
C ALA A 49 12.93 7.72 12.81
N GLY A 50 12.64 6.55 13.38
CA GLY A 50 11.33 5.90 13.27
C GLY A 50 10.19 6.73 13.85
N VAL A 51 10.39 7.31 15.02
CA VAL A 51 9.42 8.23 15.64
C VAL A 51 9.23 9.47 14.78
N GLY A 52 10.32 10.11 14.34
CA GLY A 52 10.25 11.31 13.50
C GLY A 52 9.54 11.06 12.16
N ILE A 53 9.79 9.92 11.51
CA ILE A 53 9.08 9.53 10.27
C ILE A 53 7.59 9.32 10.55
N ARG A 54 7.24 8.69 11.66
CA ARG A 54 5.84 8.48 12.06
C ARG A 54 5.13 9.82 12.29
N GLU A 55 5.68 10.69 13.11
CA GLU A 55 5.11 12.01 13.43
C GLU A 55 4.87 12.85 12.16
N THR A 56 5.87 12.90 11.27
CA THR A 56 5.74 13.62 10.01
C THR A 56 4.70 13.00 9.08
N THR A 57 4.57 11.67 9.08
CA THR A 57 3.56 10.96 8.29
C THR A 57 2.17 11.22 8.86
N ASP A 58 1.99 11.11 10.18
CA ASP A 58 0.71 11.36 10.86
C ASP A 58 0.25 12.79 10.64
N ALA A 59 1.12 13.78 10.80
CA ALA A 59 0.81 15.18 10.56
C ALA A 59 0.41 15.44 9.10
N ARG A 60 1.09 14.80 8.15
CA ARG A 60 0.77 14.89 6.73
C ARG A 60 -0.58 14.27 6.40
N LEU A 61 -0.85 13.07 6.91
CA LEU A 61 -2.13 12.38 6.73
C LEU A 61 -3.29 13.17 7.34
N ALA A 62 -3.12 13.66 8.57
CA ALA A 62 -4.13 14.48 9.25
C ALA A 62 -4.43 15.76 8.46
N LYS A 63 -3.42 16.41 7.89
CA LYS A 63 -3.61 17.59 7.03
C LYS A 63 -4.42 17.26 5.79
N ILE A 64 -4.08 16.16 5.08
CA ILE A 64 -4.79 15.74 3.86
C ILE A 64 -6.24 15.36 4.21
N GLN A 65 -6.45 14.59 5.27
CA GLN A 65 -7.77 14.19 5.74
C GLN A 65 -8.62 15.39 6.13
N GLY A 66 -8.08 16.33 6.90
CA GLY A 66 -8.78 17.55 7.28
C GLY A 66 -9.12 18.48 6.12
N SER A 67 -8.33 18.43 5.03
CA SER A 67 -8.57 19.29 3.87
C SER A 67 -9.58 18.71 2.87
N TYR A 68 -9.65 17.39 2.73
CA TYR A 68 -10.37 16.76 1.61
C TYR A 68 -11.42 15.74 2.02
N ALA A 69 -11.46 15.27 3.28
CA ALA A 69 -12.47 14.30 3.71
C ALA A 69 -13.89 14.91 3.69
N GLY A 70 -14.85 14.14 3.22
CA GLY A 70 -16.25 14.55 3.09
C GLY A 70 -16.53 15.46 1.88
N GLN A 71 -15.59 15.62 0.96
CA GLN A 71 -15.76 16.48 -0.22
C GLN A 71 -15.83 15.67 -1.52
N GLU A 72 -16.58 16.20 -2.48
CA GLU A 72 -16.52 15.74 -3.87
C GLU A 72 -15.54 16.60 -4.66
N ALA A 73 -14.60 15.96 -5.36
CA ALA A 73 -13.58 16.65 -6.12
C ALA A 73 -13.26 15.94 -7.44
N VAL A 74 -12.71 16.68 -8.39
CA VAL A 74 -12.18 16.11 -9.63
C VAL A 74 -10.73 15.72 -9.41
N LEU A 75 -10.49 14.42 -9.33
CA LEU A 75 -9.13 13.89 -9.16
C LEU A 75 -8.47 13.58 -10.49
N THR A 76 -7.17 13.92 -10.61
CA THR A 76 -6.29 13.30 -11.59
C THR A 76 -5.35 12.37 -10.82
N ALA A 77 -5.33 11.10 -11.18
CA ALA A 77 -4.58 10.09 -10.45
C ALA A 77 -3.95 9.04 -11.38
N GLU A 78 -2.84 8.45 -10.94
CA GLU A 78 -2.29 7.24 -11.52
C GLU A 78 -2.82 6.02 -10.77
N VAL A 79 -3.23 4.98 -11.48
CA VAL A 79 -3.65 3.69 -10.92
C VAL A 79 -2.40 2.90 -10.55
N GLU A 80 -2.03 2.86 -9.27
CA GLU A 80 -0.84 2.13 -8.82
C GLU A 80 -1.04 0.61 -8.86
N SER A 81 -2.19 0.15 -8.38
CA SER A 81 -2.53 -1.27 -8.36
C SER A 81 -4.03 -1.47 -8.51
N ILE A 82 -4.39 -2.64 -9.04
CA ILE A 82 -5.77 -3.09 -9.14
C ILE A 82 -5.93 -4.27 -8.18
N GLY A 83 -6.92 -4.18 -7.33
CA GLY A 83 -7.24 -5.19 -6.34
C GLY A 83 -8.35 -6.14 -6.80
N ARG A 84 -9.36 -6.31 -5.95
CA ARG A 84 -10.47 -7.22 -6.19
C ARG A 84 -11.41 -6.69 -7.27
N ALA A 85 -11.85 -7.57 -8.16
CA ALA A 85 -12.95 -7.28 -9.07
C ALA A 85 -14.28 -7.46 -8.32
N TYR A 86 -15.18 -6.50 -8.51
CA TYR A 86 -16.57 -6.56 -8.05
C TYR A 86 -17.49 -6.76 -9.25
N GLY A 87 -18.72 -7.17 -9.00
CA GLY A 87 -19.74 -7.28 -10.05
C GLY A 87 -19.88 -5.98 -10.87
N ALA A 88 -20.48 -6.06 -12.04
CA ALA A 88 -20.71 -4.93 -12.96
C ALA A 88 -19.45 -4.23 -13.50
N GLY A 89 -18.33 -4.96 -13.63
CA GLY A 89 -17.11 -4.41 -14.23
C GLY A 89 -16.39 -3.36 -13.38
N ARG A 90 -16.61 -3.36 -12.08
CA ARG A 90 -15.91 -2.49 -11.12
C ARG A 90 -14.76 -3.21 -10.45
N VAL A 91 -13.74 -2.47 -10.07
CA VAL A 91 -12.54 -2.98 -9.40
C VAL A 91 -12.18 -2.10 -8.22
N SER A 92 -11.56 -2.68 -7.19
CA SER A 92 -10.83 -1.87 -6.23
C SER A 92 -9.48 -1.48 -6.83
N ALA A 93 -9.00 -0.30 -6.51
CA ALA A 93 -7.72 0.18 -6.99
C ALA A 93 -7.08 1.12 -5.96
N VAL A 94 -5.77 1.11 -5.88
CA VAL A 94 -5.02 2.14 -5.18
C VAL A 94 -4.65 3.23 -6.18
N LEU A 95 -5.09 4.44 -5.91
CA LEU A 95 -4.88 5.61 -6.72
C LEU A 95 -3.80 6.49 -6.11
N ARG A 96 -2.83 6.88 -6.90
CA ARG A 96 -1.90 7.94 -6.55
C ARG A 96 -2.42 9.26 -7.11
N VAL A 97 -2.99 10.07 -6.24
CA VAL A 97 -3.57 11.35 -6.61
C VAL A 97 -2.46 12.35 -6.91
N GLU A 98 -2.54 13.00 -8.06
CA GLU A 98 -1.60 14.02 -8.52
C GLU A 98 -2.20 15.43 -8.41
N THR A 99 -3.52 15.56 -8.68
CA THR A 99 -4.23 16.83 -8.55
C THR A 99 -5.62 16.61 -7.99
N VAL A 100 -6.10 17.58 -7.19
CA VAL A 100 -7.47 17.73 -6.72
C VAL A 100 -7.98 19.06 -7.23
N ASP A 101 -9.03 19.08 -8.03
CA ASP A 101 -9.61 20.27 -8.66
C ASP A 101 -8.60 21.17 -9.42
N GLY A 102 -7.51 20.54 -9.92
CA GLY A 102 -6.43 21.23 -10.63
C GLY A 102 -5.26 21.64 -9.74
N GLU A 103 -5.41 21.64 -8.43
CA GLU A 103 -4.30 21.89 -7.51
C GLU A 103 -3.38 20.67 -7.38
N ALA A 104 -2.07 20.88 -7.46
CA ALA A 104 -1.08 19.81 -7.36
C ALA A 104 -0.97 19.31 -5.92
N VAL A 105 -1.30 18.02 -5.72
CA VAL A 105 -1.22 17.33 -4.44
C VAL A 105 -0.60 15.96 -4.63
N ARG A 106 -0.14 15.34 -3.53
CA ARG A 106 0.40 13.98 -3.58
C ARG A 106 -0.04 13.18 -2.37
N PHE A 107 -0.98 12.29 -2.59
CA PHE A 107 -1.39 11.30 -1.61
C PHE A 107 -1.90 10.03 -2.31
N ARG A 108 -2.13 8.98 -1.53
CA ARG A 108 -2.74 7.75 -1.99
C ARG A 108 -4.16 7.68 -1.48
N ALA A 109 -5.06 7.23 -2.35
CA ALA A 109 -6.43 6.94 -2.00
C ALA A 109 -6.79 5.53 -2.45
N GLU A 110 -7.55 4.80 -1.63
CA GLU A 110 -8.16 3.55 -2.04
C GLU A 110 -9.51 3.83 -2.69
N CYS A 111 -9.70 3.31 -3.89
CA CYS A 111 -10.99 3.38 -4.58
C CYS A 111 -11.62 1.99 -4.68
N VAL A 112 -12.79 1.82 -4.08
CA VAL A 112 -13.46 0.50 -4.01
C VAL A 112 -14.32 0.22 -5.24
N SER A 113 -14.79 1.23 -5.96
CA SER A 113 -15.79 1.10 -7.04
C SER A 113 -15.34 1.71 -8.37
N LEU A 114 -14.05 1.62 -8.70
CA LEU A 114 -13.52 2.17 -9.94
C LEU A 114 -13.99 1.35 -11.15
N PRO A 115 -14.45 1.98 -12.24
CA PRO A 115 -14.68 1.28 -13.51
C PRO A 115 -13.40 0.61 -13.99
N ARG A 116 -13.55 -0.55 -14.65
CA ARG A 116 -12.42 -1.38 -15.08
C ARG A 116 -11.39 -0.55 -15.83
N CYS A 117 -10.19 -0.47 -15.32
CA CYS A 117 -9.05 0.28 -15.86
C CYS A 117 -7.80 -0.59 -15.84
N GLU A 118 -6.72 -0.10 -16.41
CA GLU A 118 -5.42 -0.77 -16.41
C GLU A 118 -4.51 -0.20 -15.34
N ALA A 119 -3.76 -1.08 -14.66
CA ALA A 119 -2.71 -0.67 -13.75
C ALA A 119 -1.63 0.13 -14.50
N GLY A 120 -1.12 1.17 -13.88
CA GLY A 120 -0.17 2.10 -14.49
C GLY A 120 -0.83 3.08 -15.48
N GLY A 121 -2.15 3.10 -15.59
CA GLY A 121 -2.90 4.10 -16.34
C GLY A 121 -3.12 5.38 -15.53
N ARG A 122 -3.31 6.49 -16.23
CA ARG A 122 -3.65 7.79 -15.66
C ARG A 122 -5.10 8.11 -15.95
N ILE A 123 -5.84 8.48 -14.93
CA ILE A 123 -7.27 8.73 -15.00
C ILE A 123 -7.62 10.09 -14.42
N ARG A 124 -8.72 10.66 -14.89
CA ARG A 124 -9.36 11.83 -14.33
C ARG A 124 -10.84 11.54 -14.17
N GLY A 125 -11.42 11.93 -13.05
CA GLY A 125 -12.84 11.72 -12.77
C GLY A 125 -13.28 12.44 -11.53
N ARG A 126 -14.60 12.43 -11.26
CA ARG A 126 -15.17 12.96 -10.03
C ARG A 126 -15.27 11.84 -9.00
N PHE A 127 -14.79 12.11 -7.80
CA PHE A 127 -14.76 11.19 -6.68
C PHE A 127 -15.28 11.88 -5.43
N ALA A 128 -16.01 11.13 -4.61
CA ALA A 128 -16.25 11.49 -3.23
C ALA A 128 -15.09 10.97 -2.39
N LEU A 129 -14.52 11.84 -1.57
CA LEU A 129 -13.38 11.54 -0.72
C LEU A 129 -13.85 11.40 0.73
N ASP A 130 -13.54 10.29 1.35
CA ASP A 130 -13.91 10.00 2.72
C ASP A 130 -12.74 9.48 3.55
N LEU A 131 -12.92 9.41 4.85
CA LEU A 131 -11.94 8.77 5.72
C LEU A 131 -11.89 7.27 5.45
N PRO A 132 -10.70 6.63 5.54
CA PRO A 132 -10.58 5.19 5.42
C PRO A 132 -11.42 4.46 6.48
N ASP A 133 -11.96 3.29 6.12
CA ASP A 133 -12.75 2.46 7.03
C ASP A 133 -11.95 2.12 8.30
N ALA A 134 -12.61 2.23 9.44
CA ALA A 134 -12.00 1.96 10.75
C ALA A 134 -11.42 0.54 10.87
N THR A 135 -11.98 -0.43 10.14
CA THR A 135 -11.53 -1.83 10.14
C THR A 135 -10.24 -2.07 9.34
N GLN A 136 -9.93 -1.18 8.39
CA GLN A 136 -8.76 -1.28 7.51
C GLN A 136 -7.66 -0.26 7.82
N ARG A 137 -7.89 0.64 8.79
CA ARG A 137 -6.97 1.75 9.11
C ARG A 137 -5.50 1.36 9.27
N LEU A 138 -5.21 0.20 9.88
CA LEU A 138 -3.83 -0.24 10.09
C LEU A 138 -3.14 -0.66 8.79
N SER A 139 -3.84 -1.36 7.89
CA SER A 139 -3.30 -1.72 6.58
C SER A 139 -3.15 -0.49 5.70
N ASP A 140 -4.14 0.40 5.71
CA ASP A 140 -4.15 1.63 4.92
C ASP A 140 -3.03 2.57 5.34
N TYR A 141 -2.82 2.69 6.67
CA TYR A 141 -1.69 3.44 7.20
C TYR A 141 -0.35 2.86 6.77
N ALA A 142 -0.18 1.53 6.84
CA ALA A 142 1.04 0.86 6.40
C ALA A 142 1.31 1.05 4.90
N ASP A 143 0.24 1.11 4.10
CA ASP A 143 0.29 1.34 2.66
C ASP A 143 0.35 2.84 2.30
N GLY A 144 0.26 3.74 3.30
CA GLY A 144 0.30 5.19 3.13
C GLY A 144 -0.95 5.74 2.42
N ILE A 145 -2.10 5.08 2.60
CA ILE A 145 -3.40 5.51 2.08
C ILE A 145 -3.97 6.58 3.00
N ALA A 146 -4.23 7.76 2.44
CA ALA A 146 -4.71 8.90 3.20
C ALA A 146 -6.25 8.95 3.27
N LEU A 147 -6.92 8.61 2.18
CA LEU A 147 -8.37 8.75 2.00
C LEU A 147 -8.93 7.54 1.26
N SER A 148 -10.20 7.26 1.50
CA SER A 148 -11.02 6.42 0.63
C SER A 148 -11.64 7.29 -0.46
N ALA A 149 -11.70 6.80 -1.69
CA ALA A 149 -12.29 7.50 -2.83
C ALA A 149 -13.40 6.67 -3.43
N GLU A 150 -14.59 7.20 -3.54
CA GLU A 150 -15.70 6.58 -4.23
C GLU A 150 -15.92 7.25 -5.58
N TYR A 151 -15.85 6.46 -6.66
CA TYR A 151 -16.06 6.98 -7.99
C TYR A 151 -17.52 7.37 -8.21
N GLN A 152 -17.75 8.61 -8.65
CA GLN A 152 -19.07 9.14 -8.95
C GLN A 152 -19.35 9.16 -10.45
N SER A 153 -18.54 9.87 -11.22
CA SER A 153 -18.80 10.06 -12.67
C SER A 153 -17.60 10.63 -13.44
N GLY A 154 -17.76 10.69 -14.77
CA GLY A 154 -16.87 11.48 -15.65
C GLY A 154 -15.47 10.91 -15.83
N MET A 155 -15.29 9.58 -15.85
CA MET A 155 -13.96 8.99 -15.99
C MET A 155 -13.37 9.21 -17.38
N LEU A 156 -12.27 9.94 -17.43
CA LEU A 156 -11.43 10.13 -18.61
C LEU A 156 -10.10 9.37 -18.42
N ARG A 157 -9.70 8.60 -19.41
CA ARG A 157 -8.39 7.95 -19.45
C ARG A 157 -7.41 8.91 -20.13
N LEU A 158 -6.40 9.35 -19.40
CA LEU A 158 -5.41 10.33 -19.87
C LEU A 158 -4.17 9.68 -20.52
N GLY A 159 -4.14 8.33 -20.58
CA GLY A 159 -3.02 7.57 -21.12
C GLY A 159 -2.15 6.93 -20.04
N PRO A 160 -0.90 6.57 -20.38
CA PRO A 160 -0.01 5.89 -19.46
C PRO A 160 0.52 6.83 -18.37
N GLY A 161 0.60 6.33 -17.13
CA GLY A 161 1.24 7.01 -16.03
C GLY A 161 2.75 7.20 -16.26
N ARG A 162 3.32 8.23 -15.65
CA ARG A 162 4.73 8.63 -15.85
C ARG A 162 5.64 8.17 -14.73
N SER A 163 5.08 7.83 -13.55
CA SER A 163 5.87 7.41 -12.41
C SER A 163 6.59 6.07 -12.66
N PHE A 164 7.67 5.83 -11.94
CA PHE A 164 8.38 4.54 -11.97
C PHE A 164 7.41 3.40 -11.59
N ARG A 165 6.57 3.60 -10.57
CA ARG A 165 5.56 2.62 -10.15
C ARG A 165 4.52 2.33 -11.23
N ALA A 166 4.09 3.35 -11.99
CA ALA A 166 3.18 3.13 -13.12
C ALA A 166 3.85 2.32 -14.24
N ARG A 167 5.15 2.49 -14.46
CA ARG A 167 5.91 1.70 -15.42
C ARG A 167 6.05 0.25 -14.97
N THR A 168 6.41 0.02 -13.72
CA THR A 168 6.51 -1.35 -13.15
C THR A 168 5.15 -2.04 -13.12
N ALA A 169 4.07 -1.36 -12.75
CA ALA A 169 2.71 -1.90 -12.78
C ALA A 169 2.29 -2.33 -14.19
N ARG A 170 2.64 -1.54 -15.21
CA ARG A 170 2.38 -1.93 -16.63
C ARG A 170 3.19 -3.13 -17.07
N LEU A 171 4.47 -3.18 -16.69
CA LEU A 171 5.33 -4.34 -16.97
C LEU A 171 4.77 -5.60 -16.28
N GLN A 172 4.39 -5.48 -15.01
CA GLN A 172 3.75 -6.55 -14.26
C GLN A 172 2.46 -7.03 -14.93
N ALA A 173 1.59 -6.10 -15.36
CA ALA A 173 0.36 -6.43 -16.07
C ALA A 173 0.62 -7.07 -17.46
N ALA A 174 1.65 -6.64 -18.17
CA ALA A 174 2.05 -7.24 -19.44
C ALA A 174 2.58 -8.66 -19.25
N LEU A 175 3.45 -8.87 -18.26
CA LEU A 175 3.97 -10.19 -17.89
C LEU A 175 2.83 -11.12 -17.44
N SER A 176 1.93 -10.66 -16.59
CA SER A 176 0.75 -11.41 -16.14
C SER A 176 -0.12 -11.84 -17.32
N ARG A 177 -0.37 -10.96 -18.28
CA ARG A 177 -1.12 -11.29 -19.52
C ARG A 177 -0.40 -12.33 -20.37
N ALA A 178 0.92 -12.19 -20.55
CA ALA A 178 1.72 -13.13 -21.33
C ALA A 178 1.72 -14.53 -20.70
N LEU A 179 1.88 -14.62 -19.38
CA LEU A 179 1.86 -15.89 -18.65
C LEU A 179 0.50 -16.59 -18.67
N ARG A 180 -0.59 -15.84 -18.78
CA ARG A 180 -1.96 -16.40 -18.88
C ARG A 180 -2.38 -16.75 -20.31
N GLY A 181 -1.74 -16.12 -21.30
CA GLY A 181 -2.04 -16.37 -22.71
C GLY A 181 -1.61 -17.76 -23.14
N GLY A 182 -2.55 -18.69 -23.28
CA GLY A 182 -2.29 -20.07 -23.71
C GLY A 182 -2.38 -21.12 -22.61
N MET A 183 -2.73 -20.73 -21.38
CA MET A 183 -2.91 -21.66 -20.25
C MET A 183 -4.35 -21.68 -19.76
N ALA A 184 -4.74 -22.78 -19.09
CA ALA A 184 -6.02 -22.83 -18.38
C ALA A 184 -6.09 -21.70 -17.32
N GLU A 185 -7.27 -21.11 -17.14
CA GLU A 185 -7.48 -19.90 -16.32
C GLU A 185 -6.87 -20.01 -14.91
N ASN A 186 -7.08 -21.14 -14.24
CA ASN A 186 -6.53 -21.37 -12.90
C ASN A 186 -4.99 -21.48 -12.90
N THR A 187 -4.42 -22.20 -13.86
CA THR A 187 -2.96 -22.39 -13.97
C THR A 187 -2.27 -21.09 -14.32
N GLY A 188 -2.81 -20.34 -15.29
CA GLY A 188 -2.30 -19.03 -15.67
C GLY A 188 -2.41 -18.01 -14.53
N GLY A 189 -3.51 -18.06 -13.75
CA GLY A 189 -3.68 -17.21 -12.57
C GLY A 189 -2.65 -17.48 -11.46
N VAL A 190 -2.35 -18.76 -11.19
CA VAL A 190 -1.30 -19.14 -10.22
C VAL A 190 0.08 -18.70 -10.71
N LEU A 191 0.43 -18.93 -11.96
CA LEU A 191 1.70 -18.51 -12.53
C LEU A 191 1.86 -16.99 -12.51
N ALA A 192 0.83 -16.24 -12.84
CA ALA A 192 0.83 -14.78 -12.76
C ALA A 192 1.01 -14.29 -11.33
N ALA A 193 0.36 -14.94 -10.34
CA ALA A 193 0.55 -14.63 -8.93
C ALA A 193 1.97 -14.94 -8.46
N MET A 194 2.53 -16.07 -8.87
CA MET A 194 3.87 -16.50 -8.47
C MET A 194 4.98 -15.69 -9.15
N ALA A 195 4.91 -15.47 -10.45
CA ALA A 195 5.97 -14.83 -11.19
C ALA A 195 5.86 -13.30 -11.24
N ALA A 196 4.65 -12.77 -11.34
CA ALA A 196 4.40 -11.33 -11.45
C ALA A 196 3.82 -10.71 -10.18
N GLY A 197 3.50 -11.50 -9.14
CA GLY A 197 2.83 -11.00 -7.93
C GLY A 197 1.37 -10.59 -8.15
N ASP A 198 0.79 -10.87 -9.33
CA ASP A 198 -0.56 -10.49 -9.70
C ASP A 198 -1.59 -11.51 -9.22
N LYS A 199 -2.18 -11.23 -8.06
CA LYS A 199 -3.20 -12.08 -7.42
C LYS A 199 -4.62 -11.78 -7.87
N SER A 200 -4.84 -10.82 -8.76
CA SER A 200 -6.17 -10.37 -9.19
C SER A 200 -6.95 -11.48 -9.92
N HIS A 201 -6.23 -12.42 -10.54
CA HIS A 201 -6.78 -13.53 -11.31
C HIS A 201 -6.88 -14.86 -10.55
N LEU A 202 -6.57 -14.88 -9.27
CA LEU A 202 -6.79 -16.06 -8.42
C LEU A 202 -8.25 -16.13 -8.00
N SER A 203 -8.92 -17.25 -8.29
CA SER A 203 -10.27 -17.50 -7.79
C SER A 203 -10.30 -17.56 -6.25
N SER A 204 -11.45 -17.21 -5.64
CA SER A 204 -11.62 -17.30 -4.18
C SER A 204 -11.44 -18.72 -3.65
N ALA A 205 -11.91 -19.73 -4.40
CA ALA A 205 -11.75 -21.13 -4.08
C ALA A 205 -10.26 -21.53 -4.04
N LEU A 206 -9.49 -21.11 -5.04
CA LEU A 206 -8.07 -21.41 -5.12
C LEU A 206 -7.28 -20.73 -4.00
N ARG A 207 -7.59 -19.46 -3.68
CA ARG A 207 -7.01 -18.75 -2.53
C ARG A 207 -7.30 -19.47 -1.21
N SER A 208 -8.52 -19.97 -1.02
CA SER A 208 -8.90 -20.72 0.17
C SER A 208 -8.18 -22.07 0.25
N ALA A 209 -8.02 -22.79 -0.87
CA ALA A 209 -7.26 -24.02 -0.94
C ALA A 209 -5.79 -23.82 -0.56
N TYR A 210 -5.12 -22.80 -1.11
CA TYR A 210 -3.73 -22.45 -0.76
C TYR A 210 -3.60 -22.04 0.71
N ARG A 211 -4.59 -21.34 1.25
CA ARG A 211 -4.62 -20.97 2.67
C ARG A 211 -4.82 -22.20 3.57
N GLY A 212 -5.74 -23.07 3.22
CA GLY A 212 -6.01 -24.32 3.95
C GLY A 212 -4.83 -25.29 3.93
N ALA A 213 -4.06 -25.33 2.83
CA ALA A 213 -2.84 -26.10 2.70
C ALA A 213 -1.59 -25.46 3.38
N GLY A 214 -1.73 -24.28 4.01
CA GLY A 214 -0.61 -23.55 4.60
C GLY A 214 0.38 -22.95 3.59
N LEU A 215 0.04 -22.98 2.29
CA LEU A 215 0.91 -22.53 1.19
C LEU A 215 0.72 -21.06 0.80
N SER A 216 0.01 -20.28 1.61
CA SER A 216 -0.21 -18.85 1.35
C SER A 216 1.09 -18.06 1.16
N HIS A 217 2.16 -18.47 1.87
CA HIS A 217 3.47 -17.83 1.76
C HIS A 217 4.12 -18.01 0.39
N VAL A 218 3.85 -19.12 -0.31
CA VAL A 218 4.37 -19.37 -1.66
C VAL A 218 3.84 -18.33 -2.66
N LEU A 219 2.57 -17.93 -2.52
CA LEU A 219 1.96 -16.88 -3.33
C LEU A 219 2.45 -15.46 -2.98
N VAL A 220 3.07 -15.29 -1.79
CA VAL A 220 3.56 -13.99 -1.31
C VAL A 220 5.04 -13.81 -1.61
N VAL A 221 5.86 -14.84 -1.30
CA VAL A 221 7.33 -14.78 -1.40
C VAL A 221 7.79 -14.71 -2.84
N SER A 222 7.12 -15.40 -3.77
CA SER A 222 7.48 -15.36 -5.19
C SER A 222 7.30 -13.97 -5.83
N GLY A 223 6.26 -13.22 -5.43
CA GLY A 223 6.08 -11.83 -5.84
C GLY A 223 7.17 -10.88 -5.32
N LEU A 224 7.75 -11.18 -4.16
CA LEU A 224 8.83 -10.39 -3.57
C LEU A 224 10.13 -10.48 -4.40
N HIS A 225 10.44 -11.63 -5.02
CA HIS A 225 11.64 -11.78 -5.83
C HIS A 225 11.62 -10.88 -7.07
N VAL A 226 10.47 -10.71 -7.72
CA VAL A 226 10.36 -9.79 -8.87
C VAL A 226 10.45 -8.34 -8.43
N THR A 227 9.93 -8.01 -7.25
CA THR A 227 9.98 -6.63 -6.70
C THR A 227 11.40 -6.23 -6.25
N ILE A 228 12.27 -7.19 -5.94
CA ILE A 228 13.67 -6.94 -5.56
C ILE A 228 14.54 -6.71 -6.81
N PHE A 229 14.19 -7.31 -7.94
CA PHE A 229 14.96 -7.20 -9.19
C PHE A 229 14.44 -6.10 -10.14
N CYS A 230 13.32 -5.46 -9.86
CA CYS A 230 12.77 -4.30 -10.55
C CYS A 230 12.80 -3.05 -9.68
#